data_4096420fe086c329c701f1914a5c4b26
#
_entry.id   4096420fe086c329c701f1914a5c4b26
#
_cell.length_a   1.000
_cell.length_b   1.000
_cell.length_c   1.000
_cell.angle_alpha   90.00
_cell.angle_beta   90.00
_cell.angle_gamma   90.00
#
_symmetry.space_group_name_H-M   'P 1'
#
loop_
_entity.id
_entity.type
_entity.pdbx_description
1 polymer ?
#
loop_
_entity_poly.entity_id
_entity_poly.type
_entity_poly.pdbx_seq_one_letter_code
_entity_poly.pdbx_strand_id
1 'polypeptide(L)'
;MKKLTRVISVCAAAAMVLTAVSPVLAEDEKFVIGGIGPVTGAAAAYGISVMNGAQLAVDEINAAGGINGYQVEFISADDEHDAEKSVNAYNDLKDKGMQMLLGTVTSAPCIAVGGEAANDNMFLLTPSGSAVDCIAYENAFRVCFSDPAQGAKSAQFIGEHELAAKVGIIYDSSDPYSTGIMESFVAEAANQGIEIVSNEAFSDNRTDFSAQLNKAKDAGAELVFLPFYYQEAALVLKQASDMDYAPKFFGCDGMDGILTVENFDTSLAEGLMLLTPFTPNAEDEMTQNFVAAYEEAYDGLVPIQFGADAYDGIYAIKAALEDAGATPDMSVSDLCEALKVSMGNITVEGLTGTITWDAATGEPEKEPKAVMIENSEYVAMD
;
A
#
# COMPACT_ATOMS: atom_id res chain seq x y z
N MET A 1 9.11 89.93 -37.74
CA MET A 1 8.12 88.86 -37.85
C MET A 1 8.90 87.58 -38.21
N LYS A 2 9.20 86.73 -37.24
CA LYS A 2 9.88 85.43 -37.43
C LYS A 2 8.94 84.34 -37.14
N LYS A 3 8.65 83.43 -38.14
CA LYS A 3 7.83 82.26 -38.02
C LYS A 3 8.67 81.15 -37.37
N LEU A 4 8.18 80.62 -36.26
CA LEU A 4 8.68 79.42 -35.58
C LEU A 4 8.03 78.16 -36.19
N THR A 5 8.85 77.35 -36.84
CA THR A 5 8.43 76.05 -37.38
C THR A 5 8.62 74.97 -36.25
N ARG A 6 7.56 74.36 -35.81
CA ARG A 6 7.63 73.22 -34.88
C ARG A 6 7.84 71.93 -35.67
N VAL A 7 8.94 71.25 -35.33
CA VAL A 7 9.21 69.90 -35.77
C VAL A 7 8.59 68.93 -34.75
N ILE A 8 7.65 68.11 -35.20
CA ILE A 8 7.11 67.02 -34.40
C ILE A 8 7.88 65.76 -34.72
N SER A 9 8.66 65.29 -33.75
CA SER A 9 9.28 63.93 -33.83
C SER A 9 8.28 62.88 -33.37
N VAL A 10 7.93 61.99 -34.28
CA VAL A 10 7.12 60.79 -34.00
C VAL A 10 8.09 59.66 -33.67
N CYS A 11 8.20 59.31 -32.37
CA CYS A 11 8.87 58.09 -31.93
C CYS A 11 7.86 56.94 -32.07
N ALA A 12 8.05 56.07 -33.06
CA ALA A 12 7.35 54.80 -33.16
C ALA A 12 7.99 53.79 -32.21
N ALA A 13 7.32 53.53 -31.10
CA ALA A 13 7.68 52.43 -30.22
C ALA A 13 7.08 51.13 -30.81
N ALA A 14 7.92 50.26 -31.35
CA ALA A 14 7.55 48.91 -31.73
C ALA A 14 7.47 48.09 -30.45
N ALA A 15 6.26 47.82 -29.97
CA ALA A 15 6.00 46.82 -28.93
C ALA A 15 6.09 45.46 -29.59
N MET A 16 7.19 44.71 -29.33
CA MET A 16 7.24 43.29 -29.60
C MET A 16 6.36 42.59 -28.57
N VAL A 17 5.19 42.16 -28.99
CA VAL A 17 4.36 41.22 -28.24
C VAL A 17 5.01 39.83 -28.41
N LEU A 18 5.82 39.40 -27.42
CA LEU A 18 6.16 37.99 -27.30
C LEU A 18 4.86 37.25 -26.89
N THR A 19 4.18 36.69 -27.87
CA THR A 19 3.20 35.66 -27.63
C THR A 19 3.98 34.42 -27.18
N ALA A 20 3.99 34.16 -25.87
CA ALA A 20 4.31 32.85 -25.37
C ALA A 20 3.28 31.88 -25.96
N VAL A 21 3.67 31.13 -26.98
CA VAL A 21 2.90 29.99 -27.44
C VAL A 21 3.11 28.91 -26.38
N SER A 22 2.23 28.87 -25.39
CA SER A 22 2.08 27.66 -24.58
C SER A 22 1.68 26.57 -25.57
N PRO A 23 2.34 25.41 -25.60
CA PRO A 23 1.83 24.30 -26.37
C PRO A 23 0.41 24.02 -25.87
N VAL A 24 -0.57 24.12 -26.74
CA VAL A 24 -1.90 23.57 -26.51
C VAL A 24 -1.67 22.07 -26.60
N LEU A 25 -1.46 21.42 -25.45
CA LEU A 25 -1.52 19.98 -25.37
C LEU A 25 -2.93 19.59 -25.77
N ALA A 26 -3.07 18.56 -26.58
CA ALA A 26 -4.39 18.07 -26.98
C ALA A 26 -5.17 17.77 -25.70
N GLU A 27 -6.36 18.37 -25.56
CA GLU A 27 -7.20 18.28 -24.35
C GLU A 27 -7.65 16.84 -24.02
N ASP A 28 -7.28 15.85 -24.84
CA ASP A 28 -7.73 14.46 -24.76
C ASP A 28 -6.64 13.44 -24.38
N GLU A 29 -5.35 13.83 -24.31
CA GLU A 29 -4.27 12.88 -23.98
C GLU A 29 -3.97 12.93 -22.47
N LYS A 30 -4.14 11.78 -21.81
CA LYS A 30 -3.90 11.61 -20.36
C LYS A 30 -3.29 10.24 -20.10
N PHE A 31 -2.53 10.14 -19.01
CA PHE A 31 -2.14 8.83 -18.49
C PHE A 31 -3.33 8.17 -17.80
N VAL A 32 -3.54 6.87 -18.05
CA VAL A 32 -4.60 6.09 -17.41
C VAL A 32 -3.99 5.03 -16.49
N ILE A 33 -4.11 5.25 -15.19
CA ILE A 33 -3.65 4.32 -14.15
C ILE A 33 -4.84 3.49 -13.68
N GLY A 34 -4.73 2.17 -13.70
CA GLY A 34 -5.72 1.27 -13.14
C GLY A 34 -5.47 1.01 -11.66
N GLY A 35 -6.55 0.81 -10.89
CA GLY A 35 -6.52 0.34 -9.50
C GLY A 35 -7.38 -0.90 -9.35
N ILE A 36 -6.85 -1.99 -8.77
CA ILE A 36 -7.61 -3.22 -8.48
C ILE A 36 -7.41 -3.57 -7.01
N GLY A 37 -8.50 -3.83 -6.30
CA GLY A 37 -8.48 -4.27 -4.92
C GLY A 37 -9.86 -4.45 -4.33
N PRO A 38 -9.99 -5.06 -3.15
CA PRO A 38 -11.27 -5.35 -2.53
C PRO A 38 -11.88 -4.07 -1.96
N VAL A 39 -12.96 -3.55 -2.55
CA VAL A 39 -13.75 -2.45 -1.97
C VAL A 39 -15.04 -2.97 -1.34
N THR A 40 -15.28 -4.27 -1.46
CA THR A 40 -16.33 -5.01 -0.75
C THR A 40 -15.77 -6.30 -0.14
N GLY A 41 -16.52 -6.94 0.78
CA GLY A 41 -16.11 -8.19 1.43
C GLY A 41 -15.18 -8.01 2.64
N ALA A 42 -14.52 -9.10 3.05
CA ALA A 42 -13.78 -9.17 4.32
C ALA A 42 -12.50 -8.31 4.36
N ALA A 43 -11.93 -7.96 3.20
CA ALA A 43 -10.73 -7.13 3.10
C ALA A 43 -11.04 -5.70 2.61
N ALA A 44 -12.31 -5.26 2.68
CA ALA A 44 -12.77 -4.01 2.08
C ALA A 44 -12.05 -2.75 2.63
N ALA A 45 -11.66 -2.73 3.90
CA ALA A 45 -10.97 -1.59 4.48
C ALA A 45 -9.65 -1.29 3.75
N TYR A 46 -8.92 -2.32 3.31
CA TYR A 46 -7.68 -2.15 2.57
C TYR A 46 -7.92 -1.52 1.19
N GLY A 47 -8.80 -2.13 0.40
CA GLY A 47 -9.08 -1.65 -0.96
C GLY A 47 -9.67 -0.26 -0.99
N ILE A 48 -10.62 0.04 -0.09
CA ILE A 48 -11.19 1.40 0.04
C ILE A 48 -10.07 2.40 0.35
N SER A 49 -9.18 2.07 1.29
CA SER A 49 -8.08 2.97 1.66
C SER A 49 -7.10 3.17 0.50
N VAL A 50 -6.75 2.11 -0.24
CA VAL A 50 -5.91 2.18 -1.44
C VAL A 50 -6.53 3.07 -2.51
N MET A 51 -7.81 2.84 -2.86
CA MET A 51 -8.47 3.63 -3.92
C MET A 51 -8.57 5.09 -3.53
N ASN A 52 -8.87 5.38 -2.27
CA ASN A 52 -8.94 6.74 -1.75
C ASN A 52 -7.56 7.43 -1.76
N GLY A 53 -6.51 6.77 -1.25
CA GLY A 53 -5.16 7.32 -1.24
C GLY A 53 -4.61 7.57 -2.64
N ALA A 54 -4.85 6.63 -3.57
CA ALA A 54 -4.47 6.79 -4.97
C ALA A 54 -5.21 7.94 -5.65
N GLN A 55 -6.53 8.05 -5.45
CA GLN A 55 -7.32 9.15 -6.04
C GLN A 55 -6.88 10.51 -5.50
N LEU A 56 -6.62 10.61 -4.18
CA LEU A 56 -6.14 11.85 -3.56
C LEU A 56 -4.81 12.30 -4.19
N ALA A 57 -3.85 11.38 -4.35
CA ALA A 57 -2.58 11.67 -5.01
C ALA A 57 -2.76 12.11 -6.47
N VAL A 58 -3.64 11.46 -7.22
CA VAL A 58 -3.96 11.84 -8.60
C VAL A 58 -4.57 13.23 -8.68
N ASP A 59 -5.49 13.57 -7.78
CA ASP A 59 -6.12 14.89 -7.75
C ASP A 59 -5.10 16.00 -7.45
N GLU A 60 -4.19 15.77 -6.51
CA GLU A 60 -3.09 16.70 -6.20
C GLU A 60 -2.13 16.87 -7.38
N ILE A 61 -1.72 15.78 -8.03
CA ILE A 61 -0.85 15.79 -9.20
C ILE A 61 -1.51 16.59 -10.34
N ASN A 62 -2.79 16.35 -10.59
CA ASN A 62 -3.55 17.05 -11.62
C ASN A 62 -3.69 18.54 -11.31
N ALA A 63 -3.94 18.90 -10.05
CA ALA A 63 -3.99 20.29 -9.61
C ALA A 63 -2.63 21.00 -9.76
N ALA A 64 -1.52 20.27 -9.63
CA ALA A 64 -0.16 20.77 -9.83
C ALA A 64 0.25 20.85 -11.30
N GLY A 65 -0.57 20.41 -12.26
CA GLY A 65 -0.31 20.47 -13.70
C GLY A 65 -0.06 19.14 -14.39
N GLY A 66 -0.30 18.03 -13.68
CA GLY A 66 -0.16 16.67 -14.20
C GLY A 66 1.28 16.16 -14.24
N ILE A 67 1.50 15.08 -14.98
CA ILE A 67 2.80 14.43 -15.19
C ILE A 67 3.32 14.82 -16.59
N ASN A 68 4.49 15.39 -16.69
CA ASN A 68 5.05 15.91 -17.96
C ASN A 68 4.10 16.87 -18.70
N GLY A 69 3.17 17.51 -17.96
CA GLY A 69 2.14 18.41 -18.50
C GLY A 69 0.84 17.73 -18.95
N TYR A 70 0.73 16.41 -18.79
CA TYR A 70 -0.47 15.62 -19.09
C TYR A 70 -1.25 15.31 -17.82
N GLN A 71 -2.58 15.32 -17.90
CA GLN A 71 -3.43 14.91 -16.80
C GLN A 71 -3.35 13.40 -16.57
N VAL A 72 -3.73 12.95 -15.37
CA VAL A 72 -3.83 11.55 -14.99
C VAL A 72 -5.30 11.21 -14.76
N GLU A 73 -5.75 10.09 -15.29
CA GLU A 73 -7.01 9.46 -14.92
C GLU A 73 -6.74 8.22 -14.09
N PHE A 74 -7.42 8.10 -12.95
CA PHE A 74 -7.43 6.89 -12.14
C PHE A 74 -8.76 6.15 -12.33
N ILE A 75 -8.70 4.90 -12.77
CA ILE A 75 -9.87 4.03 -12.95
C ILE A 75 -9.72 2.80 -12.06
N SER A 76 -10.78 2.38 -11.37
CA SER A 76 -10.66 1.28 -10.41
C SER A 76 -11.72 0.20 -10.59
N ALA A 77 -11.43 -0.99 -10.04
CA ALA A 77 -12.34 -2.12 -10.03
C ALA A 77 -12.21 -2.91 -8.72
N ASP A 78 -13.34 -3.47 -8.26
CA ASP A 78 -13.44 -4.34 -7.08
C ASP A 78 -13.09 -5.78 -7.46
N ASP A 79 -12.18 -6.40 -6.73
CA ASP A 79 -11.83 -7.81 -6.87
C ASP A 79 -12.40 -8.69 -5.74
N GLU A 80 -13.04 -8.09 -4.74
CA GLU A 80 -13.61 -8.78 -3.56
C GLU A 80 -12.61 -9.73 -2.87
N HIS A 81 -11.30 -9.48 -2.99
CA HIS A 81 -10.23 -10.37 -2.53
C HIS A 81 -10.27 -11.76 -3.20
N ASP A 82 -10.69 -11.84 -4.45
CA ASP A 82 -10.82 -13.08 -5.22
C ASP A 82 -9.91 -13.05 -6.45
N ALA A 83 -9.09 -14.08 -6.61
CA ALA A 83 -8.10 -14.17 -7.68
C ALA A 83 -8.71 -14.21 -9.09
N GLU A 84 -9.87 -14.87 -9.28
CA GLU A 84 -10.55 -14.92 -10.57
C GLU A 84 -11.20 -13.58 -10.91
N LYS A 85 -11.84 -12.94 -9.91
CA LYS A 85 -12.41 -11.60 -10.08
C LYS A 85 -11.37 -10.55 -10.38
N SER A 86 -10.18 -10.64 -9.76
CA SER A 86 -9.09 -9.71 -10.04
C SER A 86 -8.57 -9.79 -11.47
N VAL A 87 -8.47 -11.00 -12.04
CA VAL A 87 -8.13 -11.19 -13.46
C VAL A 87 -9.21 -10.61 -14.37
N ASN A 88 -10.49 -10.78 -14.04
CA ASN A 88 -11.59 -10.18 -14.79
C ASN A 88 -11.54 -8.65 -14.70
N ALA A 89 -11.31 -8.08 -13.51
CA ALA A 89 -11.15 -6.66 -13.28
C ALA A 89 -9.98 -6.08 -14.09
N TYR A 90 -8.83 -6.78 -14.14
CA TYR A 90 -7.68 -6.40 -14.95
C TYR A 90 -8.03 -6.28 -16.43
N ASN A 91 -8.71 -7.28 -16.99
CA ASN A 91 -9.13 -7.26 -18.39
C ASN A 91 -10.14 -6.13 -18.67
N ASP A 92 -11.09 -5.90 -17.77
CA ASP A 92 -12.06 -4.81 -17.89
C ASP A 92 -11.40 -3.41 -17.87
N LEU A 93 -10.39 -3.21 -17.02
CA LEU A 93 -9.66 -1.94 -16.98
C LEU A 93 -8.75 -1.76 -18.20
N LYS A 94 -8.15 -2.84 -18.71
CA LYS A 94 -7.38 -2.84 -19.96
C LYS A 94 -8.25 -2.42 -21.14
N ASP A 95 -9.49 -2.95 -21.24
CA ASP A 95 -10.45 -2.57 -22.28
C ASP A 95 -10.89 -1.10 -22.17
N LYS A 96 -10.78 -0.49 -20.99
CA LYS A 96 -11.03 0.94 -20.72
C LYS A 96 -9.80 1.83 -20.99
N GLY A 97 -8.69 1.25 -21.44
CA GLY A 97 -7.49 1.99 -21.80
C GLY A 97 -6.47 2.14 -20.68
N MET A 98 -6.50 1.29 -19.65
CA MET A 98 -5.45 1.24 -18.62
C MET A 98 -4.08 1.05 -19.27
N GLN A 99 -3.10 1.86 -18.86
CA GLN A 99 -1.74 1.85 -19.40
C GLN A 99 -0.72 1.28 -18.40
N MET A 100 -1.03 1.35 -17.12
CA MET A 100 -0.24 0.83 -16.01
C MET A 100 -1.15 0.53 -14.83
N LEU A 101 -0.75 -0.39 -13.95
CA LEU A 101 -1.56 -0.85 -12.83
C LEU A 101 -0.92 -0.48 -11.48
N LEU A 102 -1.67 0.23 -10.63
CA LEU A 102 -1.45 0.29 -9.19
C LEU A 102 -2.35 -0.77 -8.54
N GLY A 103 -1.78 -1.91 -8.17
CA GLY A 103 -2.58 -3.03 -7.61
C GLY A 103 -1.96 -4.39 -7.97
N THR A 104 -2.52 -5.51 -7.51
CA THR A 104 -3.69 -5.52 -6.62
C THR A 104 -3.27 -5.32 -5.16
N VAL A 105 -4.26 -5.21 -4.27
CA VAL A 105 -4.05 -4.87 -2.86
C VAL A 105 -3.62 -6.07 -2.02
N THR A 106 -4.22 -7.24 -2.26
CA THR A 106 -3.97 -8.47 -1.50
C THR A 106 -3.18 -9.49 -2.32
N SER A 107 -2.43 -10.37 -1.64
CA SER A 107 -1.41 -11.20 -2.27
C SER A 107 -1.94 -12.22 -3.28
N ALA A 108 -2.99 -12.98 -2.97
CA ALA A 108 -3.51 -13.99 -3.89
C ALA A 108 -4.05 -13.39 -5.21
N PRO A 109 -4.86 -12.30 -5.20
CA PRO A 109 -5.20 -11.53 -6.39
C PRO A 109 -3.97 -10.98 -7.14
N CYS A 110 -2.96 -10.46 -6.43
CA CYS A 110 -1.76 -9.89 -7.05
C CYS A 110 -0.97 -10.93 -7.84
N ILE A 111 -0.80 -12.11 -7.28
CA ILE A 111 -0.14 -13.24 -7.96
C ILE A 111 -0.90 -13.61 -9.23
N ALA A 112 -2.23 -13.68 -9.17
CA ALA A 112 -3.06 -14.03 -10.31
C ALA A 112 -2.97 -12.99 -11.45
N VAL A 113 -3.05 -11.70 -11.12
CA VAL A 113 -2.96 -10.59 -12.09
C VAL A 113 -1.54 -10.43 -12.62
N GLY A 114 -0.52 -10.73 -11.81
CA GLY A 114 0.89 -10.60 -12.20
C GLY A 114 1.24 -11.38 -13.47
N GLY A 115 0.66 -12.58 -13.64
CA GLY A 115 0.84 -13.40 -14.86
C GLY A 115 0.20 -12.75 -16.10
N GLU A 116 -0.96 -12.14 -15.98
CA GLU A 116 -1.63 -11.43 -17.07
C GLU A 116 -0.87 -10.14 -17.45
N ALA A 117 -0.46 -9.36 -16.44
CA ALA A 117 0.33 -8.16 -16.65
C ALA A 117 1.68 -8.45 -17.34
N ALA A 118 2.33 -9.56 -16.98
CA ALA A 118 3.56 -10.01 -17.63
C ALA A 118 3.33 -10.41 -19.10
N ASN A 119 2.23 -11.12 -19.39
CA ASN A 119 1.87 -11.49 -20.77
C ASN A 119 1.62 -10.28 -21.67
N ASP A 120 1.03 -9.22 -21.11
CA ASP A 120 0.73 -7.97 -21.83
C ASP A 120 1.90 -6.99 -21.84
N ASN A 121 2.99 -7.28 -21.12
CA ASN A 121 4.09 -6.35 -20.80
C ASN A 121 3.55 -5.02 -20.26
N MET A 122 2.68 -5.09 -19.25
CA MET A 122 2.11 -3.94 -18.55
C MET A 122 2.81 -3.74 -17.22
N PHE A 123 3.22 -2.50 -16.93
CA PHE A 123 3.83 -2.15 -15.65
C PHE A 123 2.84 -2.36 -14.49
N LEU A 124 3.29 -3.05 -13.46
CA LEU A 124 2.54 -3.33 -12.24
C LEU A 124 3.32 -2.82 -11.02
N LEU A 125 2.67 -1.98 -10.21
CA LEU A 125 3.18 -1.57 -8.90
C LEU A 125 2.12 -1.93 -7.85
N THR A 126 2.37 -2.98 -7.04
CA THR A 126 1.44 -3.27 -5.96
C THR A 126 1.71 -2.38 -4.74
N PRO A 127 0.68 -1.72 -4.16
CA PRO A 127 0.85 -0.95 -2.94
C PRO A 127 1.14 -1.86 -1.73
N SER A 128 0.52 -3.06 -1.69
CA SER A 128 0.46 -3.88 -0.48
C SER A 128 0.48 -5.40 -0.70
N GLY A 129 0.57 -5.88 -1.93
CA GLY A 129 0.77 -7.29 -2.21
C GLY A 129 2.16 -7.74 -1.77
N SER A 130 2.27 -8.36 -0.60
CA SER A 130 3.52 -8.60 0.10
C SER A 130 4.13 -10.00 -0.10
N ALA A 131 3.35 -10.99 -0.60
CA ALA A 131 3.88 -12.30 -0.93
C ALA A 131 4.99 -12.21 -2.01
N VAL A 132 5.99 -13.07 -1.90
CA VAL A 132 7.16 -13.06 -2.80
C VAL A 132 6.73 -13.11 -4.26
N ASP A 133 5.73 -13.92 -4.57
CA ASP A 133 5.26 -14.15 -5.93
C ASP A 133 4.47 -12.98 -6.54
N CYS A 134 4.11 -11.94 -5.74
CA CYS A 134 3.46 -10.73 -6.26
C CYS A 134 4.34 -9.97 -7.25
N ILE A 135 5.65 -10.08 -7.12
CA ILE A 135 6.63 -9.44 -8.00
C ILE A 135 7.56 -10.47 -8.68
N ALA A 136 7.03 -11.65 -8.98
CA ALA A 136 7.81 -12.71 -9.65
C ALA A 136 8.24 -12.38 -11.09
N TYR A 137 7.67 -11.33 -11.69
CA TYR A 137 7.91 -10.91 -13.07
C TYR A 137 8.66 -9.59 -13.12
N GLU A 138 9.51 -9.40 -14.13
CA GLU A 138 10.35 -8.21 -14.30
C GLU A 138 9.59 -6.87 -14.43
N ASN A 139 8.30 -6.92 -14.80
CA ASN A 139 7.42 -5.76 -14.94
C ASN A 139 6.67 -5.40 -13.64
N ALA A 140 6.91 -6.16 -12.56
CA ALA A 140 6.19 -6.02 -11.29
C ALA A 140 7.10 -5.48 -10.18
N PHE A 141 6.60 -4.48 -9.44
CA PHE A 141 7.24 -3.81 -8.33
C PHE A 141 6.27 -3.73 -7.14
N ARG A 142 6.79 -3.51 -5.93
CA ARG A 142 5.95 -3.27 -4.75
C ARG A 142 6.33 -2.00 -4.00
N VAL A 143 5.40 -1.43 -3.25
CA VAL A 143 5.64 -0.33 -2.31
C VAL A 143 5.87 -0.84 -0.90
N CYS A 144 5.11 -1.86 -0.48
CA CYS A 144 5.19 -2.47 0.85
C CYS A 144 6.45 -3.32 1.03
N PHE A 145 6.73 -3.71 2.27
CA PHE A 145 7.74 -4.73 2.58
C PHE A 145 7.18 -6.15 2.36
N SER A 146 8.07 -7.12 2.14
CA SER A 146 7.69 -8.50 1.80
C SER A 146 7.26 -9.34 3.02
N ASP A 147 6.52 -10.44 2.77
CA ASP A 147 6.15 -11.42 3.81
C ASP A 147 7.37 -11.98 4.55
N PRO A 148 8.48 -12.36 3.87
CA PRO A 148 9.69 -12.77 4.58
C PRO A 148 10.26 -11.69 5.51
N ALA A 149 10.20 -10.42 5.10
CA ALA A 149 10.64 -9.31 5.94
C ALA A 149 9.74 -9.15 7.18
N GLN A 150 8.42 -9.27 7.00
CA GLN A 150 7.45 -9.18 8.10
C GLN A 150 7.64 -10.31 9.12
N GLY A 151 7.74 -11.55 8.66
CA GLY A 151 7.92 -12.71 9.53
C GLY A 151 9.22 -12.65 10.34
N ALA A 152 10.34 -12.38 9.65
CA ALA A 152 11.63 -12.26 10.30
C ALA A 152 11.67 -11.09 11.31
N LYS A 153 11.18 -9.91 10.90
CA LYS A 153 11.16 -8.72 11.77
C LYS A 153 10.25 -8.90 12.99
N SER A 154 9.11 -9.58 12.84
CA SER A 154 8.24 -9.91 13.98
C SER A 154 8.95 -10.78 15.00
N ALA A 155 9.66 -11.82 14.56
CA ALA A 155 10.43 -12.69 15.47
C ALA A 155 11.58 -11.91 16.14
N GLN A 156 12.33 -11.11 15.37
CA GLN A 156 13.40 -10.25 15.90
C GLN A 156 12.85 -9.29 16.94
N PHE A 157 11.78 -8.58 16.65
CA PHE A 157 11.18 -7.62 17.56
C PHE A 157 10.72 -8.28 18.88
N ILE A 158 10.03 -9.43 18.78
CA ILE A 158 9.59 -10.19 19.96
C ILE A 158 10.79 -10.63 20.81
N GLY A 159 11.88 -11.08 20.20
CA GLY A 159 13.08 -11.52 20.92
C GLY A 159 13.89 -10.36 21.50
N GLU A 160 14.16 -9.32 20.72
CA GLU A 160 14.94 -8.14 21.13
C GLU A 160 14.29 -7.38 22.31
N HIS A 161 12.95 -7.31 22.32
CA HIS A 161 12.19 -6.68 23.40
C HIS A 161 11.75 -7.65 24.51
N GLU A 162 12.20 -8.91 24.46
CA GLU A 162 11.86 -9.95 25.45
C GLU A 162 10.34 -10.05 25.70
N LEU A 163 9.52 -9.90 24.63
CA LEU A 163 8.07 -9.85 24.77
C LEU A 163 7.48 -11.20 25.21
N ALA A 164 8.04 -12.31 24.74
CA ALA A 164 7.64 -13.66 25.11
C ALA A 164 8.75 -14.67 24.78
N ALA A 165 8.91 -15.69 25.64
CA ALA A 165 9.77 -16.85 25.36
C ALA A 165 9.00 -17.98 24.67
N LYS A 166 7.67 -18.07 24.87
CA LYS A 166 6.78 -19.09 24.32
C LYS A 166 5.71 -18.47 23.45
N VAL A 167 5.74 -18.77 22.16
CA VAL A 167 4.83 -18.19 21.17
C VAL A 167 3.95 -19.27 20.57
N GLY A 168 2.64 -19.01 20.53
CA GLY A 168 1.69 -19.75 19.69
C GLY A 168 1.48 -19.02 18.37
N ILE A 169 1.25 -19.73 17.29
CA ILE A 169 0.95 -19.18 15.98
C ILE A 169 -0.43 -19.67 15.57
N ILE A 170 -1.26 -18.77 15.04
CA ILE A 170 -2.49 -19.11 14.31
C ILE A 170 -2.33 -18.48 12.94
N TYR A 171 -2.53 -19.24 11.85
CA TYR A 171 -2.33 -18.75 10.49
C TYR A 171 -3.34 -19.31 9.50
N ASP A 172 -3.56 -18.59 8.41
CA ASP A 172 -4.40 -19.02 7.29
C ASP A 172 -3.56 -19.85 6.31
N SER A 173 -3.81 -21.15 6.24
CA SER A 173 -3.09 -22.04 5.34
C SER A 173 -3.54 -21.97 3.88
N SER A 174 -4.58 -21.21 3.58
CA SER A 174 -5.10 -21.00 2.22
C SER A 174 -4.65 -19.68 1.59
N ASP A 175 -3.98 -18.80 2.35
CA ASP A 175 -3.49 -17.50 1.88
C ASP A 175 -1.96 -17.50 1.78
N PRO A 176 -1.36 -17.19 0.61
CA PRO A 176 0.08 -17.05 0.44
C PRO A 176 0.70 -15.99 1.35
N TYR A 177 0.01 -14.88 1.63
CA TYR A 177 0.42 -13.87 2.60
C TYR A 177 0.66 -14.47 3.99
N SER A 178 -0.34 -15.14 4.53
CA SER A 178 -0.28 -15.70 5.88
C SER A 178 0.76 -16.80 6.02
N THR A 179 0.86 -17.67 5.02
CA THR A 179 1.85 -18.78 5.01
C THR A 179 3.26 -18.27 4.87
N GLY A 180 3.51 -17.29 4.00
CA GLY A 180 4.84 -16.71 3.78
C GLY A 180 5.41 -16.02 5.03
N ILE A 181 4.59 -15.28 5.73
CA ILE A 181 4.96 -14.64 7.01
C ILE A 181 5.21 -15.69 8.08
N MET A 182 4.30 -16.66 8.23
CA MET A 182 4.44 -17.72 9.22
C MET A 182 5.73 -18.51 9.03
N GLU A 183 6.05 -18.92 7.81
CA GLU A 183 7.25 -19.69 7.49
C GLU A 183 8.52 -18.90 7.84
N SER A 184 8.58 -17.62 7.51
CA SER A 184 9.72 -16.75 7.82
C SER A 184 9.84 -16.50 9.32
N PHE A 185 8.73 -16.28 10.03
CA PHE A 185 8.71 -16.18 11.49
C PHE A 185 9.29 -17.44 12.15
N VAL A 186 8.83 -18.63 11.73
CA VAL A 186 9.32 -19.93 12.25
C VAL A 186 10.81 -20.10 12.01
N ALA A 187 11.31 -19.71 10.82
CA ALA A 187 12.71 -19.81 10.48
C ALA A 187 13.60 -18.91 11.37
N GLU A 188 13.13 -17.73 11.74
CA GLU A 188 13.87 -16.76 12.55
C GLU A 188 13.70 -16.98 14.07
N ALA A 189 12.58 -17.52 14.53
CA ALA A 189 12.22 -17.67 15.95
C ALA A 189 13.31 -18.31 16.81
N ALA A 190 13.97 -19.36 16.30
CA ALA A 190 15.03 -20.06 17.03
C ALA A 190 16.29 -19.18 17.24
N ASN A 191 16.60 -18.29 16.30
CA ASN A 191 17.71 -17.34 16.39
C ASN A 191 17.44 -16.30 17.49
N GLN A 192 16.17 -16.01 17.72
CA GLN A 192 15.70 -15.04 18.72
C GLN A 192 15.39 -15.65 20.08
N GLY A 193 15.67 -16.96 20.29
CA GLY A 193 15.40 -17.65 21.56
C GLY A 193 13.91 -17.89 21.83
N ILE A 194 13.07 -17.84 20.81
CA ILE A 194 11.63 -18.06 20.89
C ILE A 194 11.33 -19.55 20.71
N GLU A 195 10.60 -20.14 21.65
CA GLU A 195 10.03 -21.47 21.54
C GLU A 195 8.62 -21.38 20.94
N ILE A 196 8.41 -21.97 19.76
CA ILE A 196 7.09 -22.11 19.18
C ILE A 196 6.39 -23.30 19.83
N VAL A 197 5.42 -23.02 20.69
CA VAL A 197 4.74 -24.06 21.50
C VAL A 197 3.47 -24.58 20.82
N SER A 198 2.89 -23.83 19.87
CA SER A 198 1.80 -24.27 19.00
C SER A 198 1.88 -23.55 17.66
N ASN A 199 1.48 -24.22 16.57
CA ASN A 199 1.41 -23.66 15.23
C ASN A 199 0.18 -24.24 14.53
N GLU A 200 -0.92 -23.48 14.51
CA GLU A 200 -2.25 -23.96 14.20
C GLU A 200 -2.82 -23.25 12.98
N ALA A 201 -3.19 -24.04 12.00
CA ALA A 201 -3.80 -23.54 10.76
C ALA A 201 -5.31 -23.38 10.88
N PHE A 202 -5.84 -22.47 10.08
CA PHE A 202 -7.24 -22.46 9.63
C PHE A 202 -7.28 -22.31 8.10
N SER A 203 -8.44 -22.53 7.51
CA SER A 203 -8.72 -22.33 6.08
C SER A 203 -10.21 -22.01 5.85
N ASP A 204 -11.06 -23.03 5.79
CA ASP A 204 -12.50 -22.88 5.47
C ASP A 204 -13.30 -22.26 6.61
N ASN A 205 -12.98 -22.60 7.87
CA ASN A 205 -13.64 -22.03 9.04
C ASN A 205 -12.93 -20.75 9.46
N ARG A 206 -13.52 -19.62 9.10
CA ARG A 206 -13.00 -18.28 9.39
C ARG A 206 -13.76 -17.56 10.51
N THR A 207 -14.58 -18.28 11.27
CA THR A 207 -15.45 -17.67 12.30
C THR A 207 -15.29 -18.26 13.69
N ASP A 208 -14.69 -19.44 13.83
CA ASP A 208 -14.46 -20.09 15.12
C ASP A 208 -13.00 -20.54 15.24
N PHE A 209 -12.26 -19.88 16.12
CA PHE A 209 -10.84 -20.08 16.41
C PHE A 209 -10.61 -20.71 17.78
N SER A 210 -11.67 -21.17 18.44
CA SER A 210 -11.62 -21.73 19.79
C SER A 210 -10.68 -22.94 19.92
N ALA A 211 -10.60 -23.76 18.89
CA ALA A 211 -9.68 -24.91 18.87
C ALA A 211 -8.22 -24.50 18.85
N GLN A 212 -7.84 -23.52 18.00
CA GLN A 212 -6.48 -22.97 17.89
C GLN A 212 -6.09 -22.25 19.19
N LEU A 213 -6.99 -21.41 19.71
CA LEU A 213 -6.78 -20.70 20.97
C LEU A 213 -6.60 -21.64 22.17
N ASN A 214 -7.41 -22.72 22.27
CA ASN A 214 -7.24 -23.73 23.32
C ASN A 214 -5.87 -24.41 23.24
N LYS A 215 -5.40 -24.78 22.03
CA LYS A 215 -4.08 -25.39 21.88
C LYS A 215 -2.94 -24.43 22.29
N ALA A 216 -3.01 -23.16 21.91
CA ALA A 216 -2.05 -22.16 22.35
C ALA A 216 -2.06 -21.98 23.87
N LYS A 217 -3.25 -21.88 24.48
CA LYS A 217 -3.46 -21.78 25.93
C LYS A 217 -2.91 -22.98 26.67
N ASP A 218 -3.26 -24.20 26.24
CA ASP A 218 -2.85 -25.46 26.88
C ASP A 218 -1.32 -25.69 26.74
N ALA A 219 -0.71 -25.22 25.66
CA ALA A 219 0.73 -25.24 25.44
C ALA A 219 1.48 -24.16 26.23
N GLY A 220 0.75 -23.23 26.85
CA GLY A 220 1.32 -22.16 27.67
C GLY A 220 1.95 -21.04 26.85
N ALA A 221 1.37 -20.71 25.69
CA ALA A 221 1.80 -19.57 24.90
C ALA A 221 1.59 -18.26 25.69
N GLU A 222 2.64 -17.45 25.78
CA GLU A 222 2.68 -16.14 26.42
C GLU A 222 2.28 -15.04 25.44
N LEU A 223 2.50 -15.30 24.14
CA LEU A 223 2.14 -14.45 23.02
C LEU A 223 1.55 -15.33 21.92
N VAL A 224 0.53 -14.82 21.23
CA VAL A 224 -0.03 -15.44 20.02
C VAL A 224 0.27 -14.54 18.83
N PHE A 225 0.99 -15.08 17.85
CA PHE A 225 1.32 -14.43 16.60
C PHE A 225 0.24 -14.70 15.58
N LEU A 226 -0.29 -13.65 14.95
CA LEU A 226 -1.46 -13.66 14.08
C LEU A 226 -1.12 -13.06 12.70
N PRO A 227 -0.41 -13.78 11.81
CA PRO A 227 -0.06 -13.30 10.46
C PRO A 227 -1.24 -13.47 9.49
N PHE A 228 -2.35 -12.76 9.71
CA PHE A 228 -3.52 -12.76 8.84
C PHE A 228 -4.32 -11.46 9.01
N TYR A 229 -5.47 -11.34 8.33
CA TYR A 229 -6.18 -10.09 8.19
C TYR A 229 -7.04 -9.71 9.39
N TYR A 230 -7.33 -8.43 9.49
CA TYR A 230 -7.96 -7.76 10.62
C TYR A 230 -9.35 -8.30 11.02
N GLN A 231 -10.15 -8.78 10.06
CA GLN A 231 -11.50 -9.29 10.36
C GLN A 231 -11.46 -10.57 11.21
N GLU A 232 -10.67 -11.53 10.79
CA GLU A 232 -10.46 -12.79 11.53
C GLU A 232 -9.73 -12.50 12.85
N ALA A 233 -8.79 -11.56 12.86
CA ALA A 233 -8.08 -11.16 14.07
C ALA A 233 -9.03 -10.58 15.13
N ALA A 234 -9.97 -9.73 14.75
CA ALA A 234 -10.99 -9.23 15.67
C ALA A 234 -11.81 -10.35 16.30
N LEU A 235 -12.14 -11.41 15.54
CA LEU A 235 -12.82 -12.60 16.06
C LEU A 235 -11.92 -13.39 17.02
N VAL A 236 -10.62 -13.53 16.71
CA VAL A 236 -9.65 -14.19 17.59
C VAL A 236 -9.54 -13.45 18.92
N LEU A 237 -9.37 -12.13 18.91
CA LEU A 237 -9.31 -11.32 20.13
C LEU A 237 -10.57 -11.46 20.97
N LYS A 238 -11.74 -11.39 20.31
CA LYS A 238 -13.03 -11.57 21.01
C LYS A 238 -13.14 -12.95 21.66
N GLN A 239 -12.83 -14.01 20.91
CA GLN A 239 -12.93 -15.38 21.42
C GLN A 239 -11.91 -15.67 22.53
N ALA A 240 -10.69 -15.14 22.44
CA ALA A 240 -9.71 -15.24 23.51
C ALA A 240 -10.24 -14.59 24.80
N SER A 241 -10.85 -13.42 24.70
CA SER A 241 -11.50 -12.74 25.84
C SER A 241 -12.65 -13.56 26.42
N ASP A 242 -13.53 -14.10 25.56
CA ASP A 242 -14.67 -14.97 25.98
C ASP A 242 -14.20 -16.25 26.70
N MET A 243 -12.95 -16.69 26.44
CA MET A 243 -12.32 -17.87 27.05
C MET A 243 -11.45 -17.56 28.29
N ASP A 244 -11.48 -16.34 28.79
CA ASP A 244 -10.55 -15.87 29.84
C ASP A 244 -9.08 -16.22 29.52
N TYR A 245 -8.66 -16.00 28.26
CA TYR A 245 -7.30 -16.17 27.79
C TYR A 245 -6.75 -14.85 27.28
N ALA A 246 -5.78 -14.30 27.99
CA ALA A 246 -5.21 -12.98 27.74
C ALA A 246 -3.69 -13.05 27.51
N PRO A 247 -3.22 -13.70 26.43
CA PRO A 247 -1.82 -13.61 26.04
C PRO A 247 -1.55 -12.23 25.44
N LYS A 248 -0.27 -11.91 25.17
CA LYS A 248 0.03 -10.84 24.24
C LYS A 248 -0.35 -11.27 22.83
N PHE A 249 -0.78 -10.32 21.99
CA PHE A 249 -1.04 -10.56 20.57
C PHE A 249 -0.10 -9.72 19.72
N PHE A 250 0.39 -10.32 18.65
CA PHE A 250 1.26 -9.66 17.69
C PHE A 250 0.82 -10.02 16.27
N GLY A 251 0.60 -9.03 15.42
CA GLY A 251 0.21 -9.19 14.02
C GLY A 251 1.21 -8.52 13.07
N CYS A 252 0.87 -8.53 11.79
CA CYS A 252 1.62 -7.90 10.72
C CYS A 252 0.81 -6.75 10.11
N ASP A 253 1.19 -6.26 8.93
CA ASP A 253 0.51 -5.16 8.26
C ASP A 253 -0.99 -5.42 8.03
N GLY A 254 -1.38 -6.66 7.73
CA GLY A 254 -2.78 -7.08 7.61
C GLY A 254 -3.61 -6.95 8.89
N MET A 255 -3.01 -6.58 10.01
CA MET A 255 -3.73 -6.24 11.24
C MET A 255 -4.25 -4.80 11.22
N ASP A 256 -3.66 -3.92 10.41
CA ASP A 256 -4.12 -2.54 10.26
C ASP A 256 -5.52 -2.49 9.66
N GLY A 257 -6.38 -1.66 10.24
CA GLY A 257 -7.82 -1.65 9.98
C GLY A 257 -8.66 -2.34 11.06
N ILE A 258 -8.06 -3.04 12.04
CA ILE A 258 -8.81 -3.73 13.11
C ILE A 258 -9.71 -2.78 13.92
N LEU A 259 -9.27 -1.53 14.09
CA LEU A 259 -10.05 -0.49 14.78
C LEU A 259 -11.27 -0.02 13.99
N THR A 260 -11.36 -0.36 12.69
CA THR A 260 -12.48 0.01 11.81
C THR A 260 -13.53 -1.08 11.67
N VAL A 261 -13.33 -2.24 12.30
CA VAL A 261 -14.28 -3.39 12.21
C VAL A 261 -15.62 -3.00 12.81
N GLU A 262 -16.66 -3.14 12.03
CA GLU A 262 -18.02 -2.80 12.44
C GLU A 262 -18.48 -3.61 13.67
N ASN A 263 -18.97 -2.92 14.69
CA ASN A 263 -19.42 -3.50 15.97
C ASN A 263 -18.31 -4.24 16.77
N PHE A 264 -17.04 -4.04 16.46
CA PHE A 264 -15.94 -4.55 17.27
C PHE A 264 -15.73 -3.68 18.50
N ASP A 265 -15.57 -4.30 19.65
CA ASP A 265 -15.15 -3.61 20.87
C ASP A 265 -13.64 -3.34 20.82
N THR A 266 -13.26 -2.13 20.47
CA THR A 266 -11.84 -1.74 20.30
C THR A 266 -11.01 -1.89 21.56
N SER A 267 -11.64 -1.95 22.74
CA SER A 267 -10.92 -2.25 23.99
C SER A 267 -10.29 -3.65 24.00
N LEU A 268 -10.77 -4.57 23.16
CA LEU A 268 -10.16 -5.90 22.99
C LEU A 268 -8.84 -5.87 22.22
N ALA A 269 -8.60 -4.79 21.47
CA ALA A 269 -7.33 -4.57 20.77
C ALA A 269 -6.29 -3.83 21.61
N GLU A 270 -6.62 -3.46 22.85
CA GLU A 270 -5.66 -2.80 23.74
C GLU A 270 -4.43 -3.67 24.00
N GLY A 271 -3.24 -3.13 23.74
CA GLY A 271 -1.97 -3.85 23.82
C GLY A 271 -1.67 -4.80 22.65
N LEU A 272 -2.52 -4.84 21.60
CA LEU A 272 -2.19 -5.52 20.36
C LEU A 272 -1.04 -4.81 19.67
N MET A 273 -0.01 -5.57 19.30
CA MET A 273 1.16 -5.08 18.56
C MET A 273 1.06 -5.49 17.09
N LEU A 274 1.54 -4.66 16.18
CA LEU A 274 1.61 -4.97 14.74
C LEU A 274 2.77 -4.25 14.05
N LEU A 275 3.11 -4.73 12.85
CA LEU A 275 4.06 -4.05 11.98
C LEU A 275 3.32 -3.14 11.01
N THR A 276 3.76 -1.89 10.87
CA THR A 276 3.25 -0.93 9.89
C THR A 276 4.32 0.10 9.52
N PRO A 277 4.36 0.61 8.29
CA PRO A 277 5.24 1.71 7.92
C PRO A 277 4.64 3.09 8.25
N PHE A 278 3.35 3.17 8.61
CA PHE A 278 2.58 4.40 8.71
C PHE A 278 1.69 4.41 9.96
N THR A 279 1.60 5.57 10.59
CA THR A 279 0.62 5.83 11.64
C THR A 279 -0.04 7.19 11.40
N PRO A 280 -1.38 7.28 11.41
CA PRO A 280 -2.08 8.52 11.06
C PRO A 280 -1.86 9.65 12.08
N ASN A 281 -1.41 9.35 13.28
CA ASN A 281 -1.13 10.30 14.35
C ASN A 281 0.36 10.71 14.43
N ALA A 282 1.20 10.36 13.44
CA ALA A 282 2.58 10.84 13.37
C ALA A 282 2.63 12.38 13.27
N GLU A 283 3.63 13.00 13.92
CA GLU A 283 3.69 14.47 14.08
C GLU A 283 4.35 15.19 12.89
N ASP A 284 4.89 14.47 11.91
CA ASP A 284 5.52 15.07 10.74
C ASP A 284 4.50 15.78 9.83
N GLU A 285 4.93 16.86 9.18
CA GLU A 285 4.06 17.73 8.37
C GLU A 285 3.42 16.99 7.18
N MET A 286 4.15 16.05 6.55
CA MET A 286 3.66 15.30 5.40
C MET A 286 2.48 14.41 5.80
N THR A 287 2.64 13.65 6.87
CA THR A 287 1.57 12.78 7.42
C THR A 287 0.37 13.61 7.84
N GLN A 288 0.57 14.72 8.57
CA GLN A 288 -0.53 15.56 9.04
C GLN A 288 -1.32 16.19 7.87
N ASN A 289 -0.62 16.64 6.82
CA ASN A 289 -1.28 17.17 5.61
C ASN A 289 -2.07 16.09 4.87
N PHE A 290 -1.50 14.90 4.70
CA PHE A 290 -2.18 13.78 4.06
C PHE A 290 -3.43 13.36 4.83
N VAL A 291 -3.34 13.18 6.16
CA VAL A 291 -4.48 12.78 7.00
C VAL A 291 -5.59 13.83 6.92
N ALA A 292 -5.25 15.13 7.03
CA ALA A 292 -6.23 16.20 6.93
C ALA A 292 -6.92 16.24 5.55
N ALA A 293 -6.18 16.09 4.46
CA ALA A 293 -6.74 16.05 3.12
C ALA A 293 -7.60 14.80 2.88
N TYR A 294 -7.18 13.66 3.42
CA TYR A 294 -7.93 12.41 3.32
C TYR A 294 -9.26 12.49 4.09
N GLU A 295 -9.25 13.01 5.32
CA GLU A 295 -10.46 13.21 6.13
C GLU A 295 -11.43 14.20 5.46
N GLU A 296 -10.91 15.29 4.86
CA GLU A 296 -11.72 16.25 4.13
C GLU A 296 -12.39 15.64 2.89
N ALA A 297 -11.63 14.80 2.15
CA ALA A 297 -12.13 14.19 0.92
C ALA A 297 -13.13 13.05 1.16
N TYR A 298 -13.00 12.33 2.30
CA TYR A 298 -13.72 11.08 2.56
C TYR A 298 -14.52 11.08 3.87
N ASP A 299 -15.27 12.16 4.13
CA ASP A 299 -16.26 12.28 5.21
C ASP A 299 -15.70 11.96 6.62
N GLY A 300 -14.44 12.31 6.89
CA GLY A 300 -13.79 12.11 8.17
C GLY A 300 -13.25 10.70 8.40
N LEU A 301 -13.11 9.91 7.34
CA LEU A 301 -12.40 8.62 7.42
C LEU A 301 -10.92 8.86 7.73
N VAL A 302 -10.39 8.13 8.73
CA VAL A 302 -8.96 8.13 9.03
C VAL A 302 -8.24 7.15 8.10
N PRO A 303 -7.16 7.55 7.42
CA PRO A 303 -6.43 6.64 6.55
C PRO A 303 -5.68 5.58 7.37
N ILE A 304 -5.62 4.37 6.83
CA ILE A 304 -4.73 3.30 7.29
C ILE A 304 -3.52 3.19 6.35
N GLN A 305 -2.51 2.40 6.72
CA GLN A 305 -1.25 2.30 5.95
C GLN A 305 -1.46 2.04 4.44
N PHE A 306 -2.47 1.25 4.07
CA PHE A 306 -2.75 0.89 2.67
C PHE A 306 -3.06 2.12 1.79
N GLY A 307 -3.70 3.14 2.36
CA GLY A 307 -3.93 4.41 1.69
C GLY A 307 -2.64 5.22 1.50
N ALA A 308 -1.77 5.20 2.51
CA ALA A 308 -0.46 5.84 2.45
C ALA A 308 0.47 5.13 1.44
N ASP A 309 0.50 3.80 1.43
CA ASP A 309 1.27 3.03 0.44
C ASP A 309 0.78 3.30 -1.00
N ALA A 310 -0.53 3.44 -1.20
CA ALA A 310 -1.09 3.76 -2.52
C ALA A 310 -0.79 5.19 -2.95
N TYR A 311 -0.85 6.14 -2.02
CA TYR A 311 -0.45 7.53 -2.25
C TYR A 311 1.01 7.60 -2.69
N ASP A 312 1.92 6.97 -1.94
CA ASP A 312 3.33 6.86 -2.29
C ASP A 312 3.53 6.15 -3.63
N GLY A 313 2.74 5.11 -3.92
CA GLY A 313 2.76 4.37 -5.18
C GLY A 313 2.41 5.23 -6.39
N ILE A 314 1.41 6.11 -6.30
CA ILE A 314 1.09 7.08 -7.36
C ILE A 314 2.23 8.08 -7.55
N TYR A 315 2.84 8.58 -6.48
CA TYR A 315 4.01 9.46 -6.58
C TYR A 315 5.24 8.74 -7.14
N ALA A 316 5.39 7.43 -6.89
CA ALA A 316 6.43 6.61 -7.51
C ALA A 316 6.20 6.47 -9.03
N ILE A 317 4.98 6.18 -9.46
CA ILE A 317 4.61 6.14 -10.88
C ILE A 317 4.87 7.50 -11.53
N LYS A 318 4.47 8.61 -10.86
CA LYS A 318 4.75 9.97 -11.34
C LYS A 318 6.25 10.19 -11.55
N ALA A 319 7.05 9.90 -10.53
CA ALA A 319 8.51 10.10 -10.59
C ALA A 319 9.16 9.26 -11.71
N ALA A 320 8.71 8.01 -11.89
CA ALA A 320 9.20 7.13 -12.94
C ALA A 320 8.80 7.62 -14.35
N LEU A 321 7.57 8.11 -14.54
CA LEU A 321 7.12 8.70 -15.81
C LEU A 321 7.88 10.00 -16.14
N GLU A 322 8.21 10.81 -15.12
CA GLU A 322 9.00 12.03 -15.29
C GLU A 322 10.47 11.72 -15.63
N ASP A 323 11.09 10.75 -14.95
CA ASP A 323 12.47 10.30 -15.23
C ASP A 323 12.58 9.74 -16.66
N ALA A 324 11.58 8.96 -17.09
CA ALA A 324 11.47 8.41 -18.44
C ALA A 324 11.18 9.47 -19.52
N GLY A 325 10.69 10.66 -19.16
CA GLY A 325 10.14 11.63 -20.12
C GLY A 325 8.98 11.07 -20.90
N ALA A 326 8.17 10.20 -20.28
CA ALA A 326 7.08 9.46 -20.92
C ALA A 326 5.91 10.37 -21.33
N THR A 327 5.18 9.92 -22.35
CA THR A 327 3.98 10.60 -22.87
C THR A 327 2.83 9.60 -23.03
N PRO A 328 1.55 10.02 -22.92
CA PRO A 328 0.40 9.11 -22.95
C PRO A 328 0.18 8.37 -24.28
N ASP A 329 0.78 8.83 -25.38
CA ASP A 329 0.71 8.18 -26.69
C ASP A 329 1.68 7.00 -26.86
N MET A 330 2.55 6.77 -25.88
CA MET A 330 3.41 5.58 -25.86
C MET A 330 2.55 4.31 -25.71
N SER A 331 3.00 3.23 -26.35
CA SER A 331 2.32 1.94 -26.14
C SER A 331 2.49 1.45 -24.71
N VAL A 332 1.55 0.62 -24.22
CA VAL A 332 1.61 -0.01 -22.90
C VAL A 332 2.96 -0.70 -22.68
N SER A 333 3.44 -1.43 -23.70
CA SER A 333 4.72 -2.13 -23.62
C SER A 333 5.92 -1.15 -23.57
N ASP A 334 5.90 -0.05 -24.35
CA ASP A 334 7.00 0.93 -24.31
C ASP A 334 7.02 1.68 -22.96
N LEU A 335 5.84 2.01 -22.42
CA LEU A 335 5.71 2.57 -21.06
C LEU A 335 6.27 1.61 -20.02
N CYS A 336 5.91 0.34 -20.08
CA CYS A 336 6.41 -0.67 -19.16
C CYS A 336 7.94 -0.75 -19.18
N GLU A 337 8.56 -0.84 -20.36
CA GLU A 337 10.02 -0.91 -20.48
C GLU A 337 10.71 0.36 -19.96
N ALA A 338 10.12 1.52 -20.20
CA ALA A 338 10.62 2.79 -19.68
C ALA A 338 10.54 2.85 -18.15
N LEU A 339 9.38 2.50 -17.58
CA LEU A 339 9.14 2.51 -16.14
C LEU A 339 10.03 1.52 -15.39
N LYS A 340 10.23 0.31 -15.91
CA LYS A 340 11.16 -0.69 -15.33
C LYS A 340 12.57 -0.11 -15.13
N VAL A 341 13.07 0.66 -16.09
CA VAL A 341 14.37 1.31 -16.00
C VAL A 341 14.35 2.44 -14.98
N SER A 342 13.33 3.30 -15.04
CA SER A 342 13.20 4.47 -14.18
C SER A 342 13.00 4.11 -12.71
N MET A 343 12.30 3.01 -12.40
CA MET A 343 12.16 2.54 -11.01
C MET A 343 13.50 2.33 -10.29
N GLY A 344 14.55 1.92 -10.98
CA GLY A 344 15.89 1.80 -10.41
C GLY A 344 16.65 3.13 -10.25
N ASN A 345 16.13 4.23 -10.78
CA ASN A 345 16.76 5.54 -10.75
C ASN A 345 16.13 6.51 -9.75
N ILE A 346 14.85 6.30 -9.41
CA ILE A 346 14.09 7.22 -8.59
C ILE A 346 14.26 6.97 -7.09
N THR A 347 14.01 8.01 -6.33
CA THR A 347 13.80 7.96 -4.87
C THR A 347 12.55 8.74 -4.56
N VAL A 348 11.67 8.16 -3.75
CA VAL A 348 10.43 8.80 -3.30
C VAL A 348 10.53 9.05 -1.79
N GLU A 349 10.43 10.32 -1.40
CA GLU A 349 10.22 10.70 0.00
C GLU A 349 8.71 10.63 0.25
N GLY A 350 8.26 9.52 0.85
CA GLY A 350 6.85 9.19 1.00
C GLY A 350 6.36 9.22 2.44
N LEU A 351 5.06 9.05 2.59
CA LEU A 351 4.37 8.90 3.89
C LEU A 351 4.85 7.67 4.66
N THR A 352 5.24 6.64 3.93
CA THR A 352 5.68 5.35 4.49
C THR A 352 7.21 5.25 4.57
N GLY A 353 7.91 6.35 4.34
CA GLY A 353 9.36 6.50 4.41
C GLY A 353 10.00 6.84 3.07
N THR A 354 11.33 6.95 3.06
CA THR A 354 12.10 7.08 1.82
C THR A 354 12.14 5.72 1.11
N ILE A 355 11.74 5.68 -0.15
CA ILE A 355 11.61 4.44 -0.92
C ILE A 355 12.53 4.51 -2.14
N THR A 356 13.37 3.50 -2.29
CA THR A 356 14.14 3.19 -3.50
C THR A 356 13.88 1.75 -3.89
N TRP A 357 14.07 1.41 -5.16
CA TRP A 357 13.79 0.06 -5.67
C TRP A 357 15.02 -0.58 -6.29
N ASP A 358 15.19 -1.87 -6.07
CA ASP A 358 16.07 -2.70 -6.88
C ASP A 358 15.31 -3.07 -8.18
N ALA A 359 15.73 -2.48 -9.29
CA ALA A 359 15.09 -2.74 -10.60
C ALA A 359 15.21 -4.19 -11.07
N ALA A 360 16.14 -4.97 -10.51
CA ALA A 360 16.30 -6.38 -10.89
C ALA A 360 15.29 -7.30 -10.19
N THR A 361 14.80 -6.89 -9.02
CA THR A 361 13.88 -7.69 -8.19
C THR A 361 12.51 -7.07 -8.00
N GLY A 362 12.36 -5.76 -8.24
CA GLY A 362 11.13 -5.00 -7.94
C GLY A 362 10.90 -4.73 -6.44
N GLU A 363 11.85 -5.15 -5.58
CA GLU A 363 11.76 -4.94 -4.13
C GLU A 363 12.12 -3.51 -3.74
N PRO A 364 11.36 -2.88 -2.82
CA PRO A 364 11.76 -1.62 -2.21
C PRO A 364 12.78 -1.84 -1.10
N GLU A 365 13.65 -0.86 -0.88
CA GLU A 365 14.42 -0.74 0.35
C GLU A 365 13.52 -0.12 1.42
N LYS A 366 12.88 -0.95 2.23
CA LYS A 366 11.89 -0.54 3.23
C LYS A 366 11.88 -1.52 4.40
N GLU A 367 11.89 -0.98 5.61
CA GLU A 367 11.80 -1.79 6.84
C GLU A 367 10.46 -1.58 7.56
N PRO A 368 9.82 -2.66 8.04
CA PRO A 368 8.64 -2.54 8.88
C PRO A 368 9.00 -1.96 10.25
N LYS A 369 8.08 -1.17 10.81
CA LYS A 369 8.15 -0.60 12.17
C LYS A 369 7.09 -1.26 13.04
N ALA A 370 7.36 -1.39 14.34
CA ALA A 370 6.38 -1.91 15.28
C ALA A 370 5.58 -0.78 15.92
N VAL A 371 4.28 -1.02 16.07
CA VAL A 371 3.38 -0.16 16.84
C VAL A 371 2.54 -1.00 17.78
N MET A 372 2.00 -0.38 18.82
CA MET A 372 1.04 -0.98 19.73
C MET A 372 -0.24 -0.15 19.76
N ILE A 373 -1.38 -0.79 19.92
CA ILE A 373 -2.65 -0.09 20.11
C ILE A 373 -2.78 0.27 21.60
N GLU A 374 -2.87 1.57 21.87
CA GLU A 374 -3.12 2.14 23.20
C GLU A 374 -4.24 3.18 23.09
N ASN A 375 -5.28 3.04 23.91
CA ASN A 375 -6.45 3.94 23.91
C ASN A 375 -7.13 4.07 22.52
N SER A 376 -7.16 2.98 21.75
CA SER A 376 -7.66 2.92 20.35
C SER A 376 -6.85 3.77 19.37
N GLU A 377 -5.58 4.03 19.63
CA GLU A 377 -4.64 4.72 18.74
C GLU A 377 -3.37 3.89 18.53
N TYR A 378 -2.71 4.08 17.39
CA TYR A 378 -1.43 3.45 17.11
C TYR A 378 -0.29 4.25 17.74
N VAL A 379 0.48 3.62 18.61
CA VAL A 379 1.64 4.21 19.31
C VAL A 379 2.90 3.49 18.84
N ALA A 380 3.89 4.26 18.37
CA ALA A 380 5.16 3.68 17.94
C ALA A 380 5.87 2.98 19.11
N MET A 381 6.44 1.82 18.83
CA MET A 381 7.28 1.08 19.78
C MET A 381 8.76 1.31 19.39
N ASP A 382 9.56 1.79 20.36
CA ASP A 382 11.00 2.04 20.18
C ASP A 382 11.82 0.72 20.24
#